data_ce8853136c7ddc5b55036ee57d59fe5f
#
_entry.id   ce8853136c7ddc5b55036ee57d59fe5f
#
_cell.length_a   1.000
_cell.length_b   1.000
_cell.length_c   1.000
_cell.angle_alpha   90.00
_cell.angle_beta   90.00
_cell.angle_gamma   90.00
#
_symmetry.space_group_name_H-M   'P 1'
#
loop_
_entity.id
_entity.type
_entity.pdbx_description
1 polymer ?
#
loop_
_entity_poly.entity_id
_entity_poly.type
_entity_poly.pdbx_seq_one_letter_code
_entity_poly.pdbx_strand_id
1 'polypeptide(L)'
;MLGKQTNRIFTQTNAGTPMGDLMRRYWHPIASVYDMKDRSTKRVRIMGEDLVLYRDLSGNYGLVDKHCPHRRADLAFGFVEKCGIRCSYHGWQFDHTGACVQQPFEDTVDPESTFKEKIRLKAYPVEAKAGLLWAYLGPDPVPLVPNWEPFTWQNGFRQIVFSVVPCNWFQCQENSIDPIHFEWQHSNWRVRATGATGPYTPKHLKVDFEEFDYGISYKRVREDTDENNPLWTVGRNCLWPNSLFTGEHFEWRVPIDDENMLSVGWFFNPLPQDRRPFVQDEIPSWEGPVVDADGEWITSHVMNQDFSAWVGQGAIADRTKEHLGRSDRGVIMMRKRFEEDLAKLKAGNEDPKAVVRDPAVNSCIKLP
;
A
#
# COMPACT_ATOMS: atom_id res chain seq x y z
N MET A 1 3.44 18.60 18.88
CA MET A 1 3.24 19.41 17.66
C MET A 1 4.47 19.28 16.78
N LEU A 2 4.29 19.04 15.48
CA LEU A 2 5.39 19.10 14.51
C LEU A 2 5.56 20.52 13.97
N GLY A 3 6.79 20.86 13.54
CA GLY A 3 7.01 22.08 12.76
C GLY A 3 6.41 21.96 11.34
N LYS A 4 6.03 23.07 10.71
CA LYS A 4 5.47 23.10 9.34
C LYS A 4 6.34 22.35 8.33
N GLN A 5 7.66 22.52 8.42
CA GLN A 5 8.60 21.86 7.51
C GLN A 5 8.61 20.35 7.70
N THR A 6 8.60 19.86 8.95
CA THR A 6 8.59 18.42 9.25
C THR A 6 7.26 17.80 8.78
N ASN A 7 6.12 18.48 9.03
CA ASN A 7 4.83 18.03 8.51
C ASN A 7 4.87 17.87 6.98
N ARG A 8 5.42 18.85 6.28
CA ARG A 8 5.58 18.80 4.83
C ARG A 8 6.50 17.65 4.38
N ILE A 9 7.61 17.41 5.08
CA ILE A 9 8.53 16.32 4.76
C ILE A 9 7.82 14.96 4.85
N PHE A 10 7.01 14.72 5.87
CA PHE A 10 6.31 13.45 6.06
C PHE A 10 5.15 13.22 5.08
N THR A 11 4.55 14.28 4.57
CA THR A 11 3.33 14.19 3.76
C THR A 11 3.56 14.21 2.25
N GLN A 12 4.69 14.75 1.77
CA GLN A 12 4.99 14.83 0.35
C GLN A 12 5.69 13.57 -0.16
N THR A 13 5.10 12.91 -1.16
CA THR A 13 5.57 11.63 -1.70
C THR A 13 5.95 11.66 -3.18
N ASN A 14 5.88 12.83 -3.82
CA ASN A 14 6.33 12.98 -5.21
C ASN A 14 7.85 12.69 -5.35
N ALA A 15 8.29 12.31 -6.55
CA ALA A 15 9.69 12.08 -6.85
C ALA A 15 10.54 13.30 -6.49
N GLY A 16 11.70 13.08 -5.85
CA GLY A 16 12.61 14.13 -5.40
C GLY A 16 12.21 14.82 -4.09
N THR A 17 11.13 14.37 -3.44
CA THR A 17 10.86 14.74 -2.05
C THR A 17 11.47 13.71 -1.09
N PRO A 18 11.92 14.11 0.11
CA PRO A 18 12.59 13.19 1.03
C PRO A 18 11.76 11.93 1.34
N MET A 19 10.46 12.10 1.66
CA MET A 19 9.58 10.96 1.92
C MET A 19 9.26 10.18 0.65
N GLY A 20 9.10 10.86 -0.49
CA GLY A 20 8.90 10.20 -1.77
C GLY A 20 10.07 9.29 -2.16
N ASP A 21 11.30 9.74 -1.94
CA ASP A 21 12.51 8.96 -2.21
C ASP A 21 12.66 7.79 -1.23
N LEU A 22 12.23 7.95 0.02
CA LEU A 22 12.17 6.88 1.01
C LEU A 22 11.12 5.82 0.63
N MET A 23 9.89 6.25 0.37
CA MET A 23 8.78 5.35 0.06
C MET A 23 9.02 4.52 -1.20
N ARG A 24 9.69 5.07 -2.20
CA ARG A 24 10.08 4.34 -3.42
C ARG A 24 11.01 3.15 -3.17
N ARG A 25 11.68 3.08 -2.03
CA ARG A 25 12.56 1.95 -1.69
C ARG A 25 11.82 0.73 -1.15
N TYR A 26 10.50 0.77 -1.14
CA TYR A 26 9.64 -0.34 -0.74
C TYR A 26 8.72 -0.77 -1.87
N TRP A 27 8.27 -2.01 -1.79
CA TRP A 27 7.23 -2.53 -2.65
C TRP A 27 5.85 -2.08 -2.20
N HIS A 28 5.04 -1.63 -3.13
CA HIS A 28 3.67 -1.20 -2.89
C HIS A 28 2.67 -2.01 -3.70
N PRO A 29 1.57 -2.53 -3.10
CA PRO A 29 0.51 -3.18 -3.85
C PRO A 29 -0.30 -2.13 -4.62
N ILE A 30 -0.39 -2.31 -5.97
CA ILE A 30 -1.02 -1.33 -6.86
C ILE A 30 -2.28 -1.85 -7.56
N ALA A 31 -2.45 -3.17 -7.61
CA ALA A 31 -3.58 -3.84 -8.25
C ALA A 31 -3.65 -5.29 -7.75
N SER A 32 -4.70 -6.02 -8.14
CA SER A 32 -4.76 -7.46 -7.97
C SER A 32 -4.48 -8.20 -9.28
N VAL A 33 -4.02 -9.44 -9.16
CA VAL A 33 -3.91 -10.37 -10.28
C VAL A 33 -5.29 -10.63 -10.89
N TYR A 34 -6.33 -10.70 -10.06
CA TYR A 34 -7.71 -10.93 -10.46
C TYR A 34 -8.26 -9.81 -11.36
N ASP A 35 -8.00 -8.54 -11.00
CA ASP A 35 -8.44 -7.38 -11.78
C ASP A 35 -7.78 -7.32 -13.19
N MET A 36 -6.56 -7.85 -13.31
CA MET A 36 -5.84 -7.91 -14.60
C MET A 36 -6.17 -9.14 -15.45
N LYS A 37 -7.09 -10.01 -15.01
CA LYS A 37 -7.48 -11.20 -15.77
C LYS A 37 -8.25 -10.82 -17.04
N ASP A 38 -9.18 -9.89 -16.92
CA ASP A 38 -10.06 -9.44 -18.00
C ASP A 38 -9.66 -8.08 -18.60
N ARG A 39 -8.53 -7.53 -18.14
CA ARG A 39 -7.99 -6.24 -18.59
C ARG A 39 -6.58 -6.40 -19.12
N SER A 40 -6.36 -5.94 -20.34
CA SER A 40 -5.01 -5.91 -20.90
C SER A 40 -4.15 -4.78 -20.34
N THR A 41 -4.79 -3.64 -19.97
CA THR A 41 -4.13 -2.45 -19.42
C THR A 41 -4.94 -1.84 -18.28
N LYS A 42 -4.25 -1.21 -17.32
CA LYS A 42 -4.85 -0.44 -16.21
C LYS A 42 -4.04 0.82 -15.95
N ARG A 43 -4.72 1.97 -15.83
CA ARG A 43 -4.06 3.18 -15.34
C ARG A 43 -3.79 3.05 -13.85
N VAL A 44 -2.58 3.39 -13.45
CA VAL A 44 -2.12 3.42 -12.06
C VAL A 44 -1.52 4.78 -11.78
N ARG A 45 -1.93 5.41 -10.68
CA ARG A 45 -1.26 6.60 -10.15
C ARG A 45 -0.70 6.27 -8.78
N ILE A 46 0.60 6.49 -8.60
CA ILE A 46 1.30 6.21 -7.35
C ILE A 46 2.40 7.25 -7.13
N MET A 47 2.45 7.82 -5.91
CA MET A 47 3.41 8.86 -5.52
C MET A 47 3.54 9.99 -6.56
N GLY A 48 2.38 10.43 -7.09
CA GLY A 48 2.28 11.50 -8.08
C GLY A 48 2.63 11.11 -9.51
N GLU A 49 2.99 9.86 -9.79
CA GLU A 49 3.33 9.39 -11.15
C GLU A 49 2.14 8.68 -11.80
N ASP A 50 1.82 9.10 -13.04
CA ASP A 50 0.81 8.45 -13.88
C ASP A 50 1.47 7.35 -14.72
N LEU A 51 1.06 6.11 -14.50
CA LEU A 51 1.64 4.91 -15.10
C LEU A 51 0.57 4.05 -15.77
N VAL A 52 1.00 3.12 -16.60
CA VAL A 52 0.17 2.07 -17.19
C VAL A 52 0.72 0.71 -16.78
N LEU A 53 -0.08 -0.03 -16.03
CA LEU A 53 0.12 -1.43 -15.74
C LEU A 53 -0.48 -2.24 -16.90
N TYR A 54 0.23 -3.24 -17.40
CA TYR A 54 -0.27 -4.16 -18.40
C TYR A 54 0.18 -5.59 -18.12
N ARG A 55 -0.53 -6.55 -18.71
CA ARG A 55 -0.10 -7.95 -18.78
C ARG A 55 0.07 -8.30 -20.25
N ASP A 56 1.29 -8.67 -20.67
CA ASP A 56 1.56 -9.05 -22.05
C ASP A 56 0.98 -10.44 -22.38
N LEU A 57 0.97 -10.80 -23.67
CA LEU A 57 0.43 -12.08 -24.13
C LEU A 57 1.29 -13.29 -23.72
N SER A 58 2.50 -13.06 -23.20
CA SER A 58 3.34 -14.10 -22.59
C SER A 58 3.11 -14.22 -21.08
N GLY A 59 2.26 -13.37 -20.50
CA GLY A 59 1.89 -13.39 -19.09
C GLY A 59 2.75 -12.52 -18.18
N ASN A 60 3.72 -11.78 -18.71
CA ASN A 60 4.55 -10.87 -17.94
C ASN A 60 3.81 -9.56 -17.63
N TYR A 61 4.02 -9.05 -16.43
CA TYR A 61 3.53 -7.72 -16.04
C TYR A 61 4.57 -6.66 -16.35
N GLY A 62 4.11 -5.50 -16.85
CA GLY A 62 4.92 -4.31 -17.01
C GLY A 62 4.21 -3.08 -16.43
N LEU A 63 4.97 -2.18 -15.84
CA LEU A 63 4.50 -0.91 -15.33
C LEU A 63 5.36 0.20 -15.93
N VAL A 64 4.77 0.99 -16.82
CA VAL A 64 5.49 1.97 -17.64
C VAL A 64 4.87 3.36 -17.52
N ASP A 65 5.65 4.39 -17.91
CA ASP A 65 5.11 5.77 -18.04
C ASP A 65 3.85 5.76 -18.91
N LYS A 66 2.87 6.52 -18.51
CA LYS A 66 1.60 6.67 -19.22
C LYS A 66 1.79 7.11 -20.67
N HIS A 67 2.79 7.93 -20.95
CA HIS A 67 2.93 8.61 -22.23
C HIS A 67 4.06 8.04 -23.10
N CYS A 68 3.70 7.53 -24.26
CA CYS A 68 4.65 7.13 -25.29
C CYS A 68 5.66 8.26 -25.59
N PRO A 69 6.98 8.00 -25.54
CA PRO A 69 8.00 9.04 -25.73
C PRO A 69 8.02 9.62 -27.14
N HIS A 70 7.38 8.97 -28.14
CA HIS A 70 7.31 9.50 -29.49
C HIS A 70 6.54 10.84 -29.54
N ARG A 71 5.23 10.83 -29.26
CA ARG A 71 4.36 12.00 -29.33
C ARG A 71 3.31 12.04 -28.20
N ARG A 72 3.64 11.50 -27.06
CA ARG A 72 2.90 11.57 -25.81
C ARG A 72 1.50 10.96 -25.82
N ALA A 73 1.21 10.01 -26.74
CA ALA A 73 -0.03 9.24 -26.68
C ALA A 73 -0.11 8.40 -25.40
N ASP A 74 -1.33 8.26 -24.85
CA ASP A 74 -1.58 7.47 -23.64
C ASP A 74 -1.51 5.96 -23.96
N LEU A 75 -0.55 5.28 -23.34
CA LEU A 75 -0.32 3.85 -23.54
C LEU A 75 -1.43 2.97 -22.92
N ALA A 76 -2.32 3.51 -22.10
CA ALA A 76 -3.50 2.77 -21.66
C ALA A 76 -4.44 2.40 -22.80
N PHE A 77 -4.34 3.09 -23.95
CA PHE A 77 -5.02 2.74 -25.20
C PHE A 77 -4.14 1.90 -26.14
N GLY A 78 -2.99 1.44 -25.65
CA GLY A 78 -2.06 0.59 -26.41
C GLY A 78 -2.57 -0.84 -26.55
N PHE A 79 -1.90 -1.57 -27.43
CA PHE A 79 -2.14 -2.99 -27.62
C PHE A 79 -1.09 -3.79 -26.88
N VAL A 80 -1.51 -4.76 -26.08
CA VAL A 80 -0.57 -5.73 -25.50
C VAL A 80 -0.14 -6.71 -26.58
N GLU A 81 1.15 -6.97 -26.63
CA GLU A 81 1.77 -7.87 -27.60
C GLU A 81 2.34 -9.10 -26.89
N LYS A 82 2.92 -10.00 -27.63
CA LYS A 82 3.62 -11.16 -27.06
C LYS A 82 4.79 -10.73 -26.16
N CYS A 83 5.37 -9.56 -26.45
CA CYS A 83 6.41 -8.95 -25.64
C CYS A 83 6.04 -7.47 -25.43
N GLY A 84 5.51 -7.13 -24.25
CA GLY A 84 5.26 -5.75 -23.86
C GLY A 84 4.01 -5.09 -24.47
N ILE A 85 4.07 -3.78 -24.64
CA ILE A 85 2.95 -2.92 -25.06
C ILE A 85 3.31 -2.10 -26.30
N ARG A 86 2.39 -2.02 -27.25
CA ARG A 86 2.49 -1.24 -28.49
C ARG A 86 1.61 0.01 -28.41
N CYS A 87 2.20 1.16 -28.67
CA CYS A 87 1.46 2.41 -28.80
C CYS A 87 0.48 2.34 -29.98
N SER A 88 -0.79 2.61 -29.74
CA SER A 88 -1.84 2.57 -30.76
C SER A 88 -1.73 3.69 -31.80
N TYR A 89 -0.90 4.73 -31.54
CA TYR A 89 -0.82 5.89 -32.43
C TYR A 89 0.14 5.67 -33.62
N HIS A 90 1.40 5.21 -33.37
CA HIS A 90 2.39 5.00 -34.42
C HIS A 90 3.09 3.63 -34.32
N GLY A 91 2.59 2.73 -33.48
CA GLY A 91 3.07 1.34 -33.42
C GLY A 91 4.40 1.14 -32.67
N TRP A 92 4.99 2.16 -32.04
CA TRP A 92 6.20 1.96 -31.24
C TRP A 92 5.91 0.99 -30.10
N GLN A 93 6.74 -0.03 -29.97
CA GLN A 93 6.55 -1.11 -28.99
C GLN A 93 7.64 -1.06 -27.94
N PHE A 94 7.22 -1.24 -26.68
CA PHE A 94 8.10 -1.23 -25.51
C PHE A 94 7.92 -2.51 -24.72
N ASP A 95 9.03 -3.09 -24.28
CA ASP A 95 8.99 -4.22 -23.35
C ASP A 95 8.76 -3.77 -21.89
N HIS A 96 8.71 -4.73 -20.97
CA HIS A 96 8.48 -4.49 -19.54
C HIS A 96 9.64 -3.72 -18.85
N THR A 97 10.81 -3.65 -19.49
CA THR A 97 11.94 -2.84 -18.99
C THR A 97 11.90 -1.41 -19.52
N GLY A 98 10.96 -1.10 -20.41
CA GLY A 98 10.83 0.19 -21.09
C GLY A 98 11.74 0.34 -22.32
N ALA A 99 12.45 -0.69 -22.74
CA ALA A 99 13.22 -0.65 -23.99
C ALA A 99 12.29 -0.60 -25.20
N CYS A 100 12.60 0.29 -26.15
CA CYS A 100 11.88 0.32 -27.44
C CYS A 100 12.38 -0.84 -28.30
N VAL A 101 11.49 -1.82 -28.54
CA VAL A 101 11.83 -3.05 -29.25
C VAL A 101 11.45 -2.99 -30.72
N GLN A 102 10.51 -2.11 -31.11
CA GLN A 102 10.09 -1.95 -32.52
C GLN A 102 9.59 -0.54 -32.79
N GLN A 103 9.95 -0.03 -33.98
CA GLN A 103 9.47 1.22 -34.56
C GLN A 103 9.07 0.94 -36.02
N PRO A 104 7.80 0.56 -36.30
CA PRO A 104 7.40 -0.03 -37.57
C PRO A 104 7.82 0.74 -38.82
N PHE A 105 7.65 2.06 -38.83
CA PHE A 105 8.05 2.89 -39.96
C PHE A 105 9.58 2.94 -40.11
N GLU A 106 10.27 3.26 -39.01
CA GLU A 106 11.74 3.41 -39.01
C GLU A 106 12.43 2.09 -39.36
N ASP A 107 11.99 0.98 -38.78
CA ASP A 107 12.50 -0.36 -39.05
C ASP A 107 12.24 -0.80 -40.50
N THR A 108 11.23 -0.23 -41.21
CA THR A 108 10.92 -0.52 -42.61
C THR A 108 11.79 0.27 -43.57
N VAL A 109 12.00 1.56 -43.31
CA VAL A 109 12.73 2.45 -44.23
C VAL A 109 14.24 2.38 -44.04
N ASP A 110 14.69 2.06 -42.81
CA ASP A 110 16.10 1.88 -42.46
C ASP A 110 16.25 0.70 -41.46
N PRO A 111 16.27 -0.56 -41.97
CA PRO A 111 16.35 -1.76 -41.11
C PRO A 111 17.59 -1.83 -40.23
N GLU A 112 18.67 -1.14 -40.62
CA GLU A 112 19.93 -1.09 -39.87
C GLU A 112 19.95 0.06 -38.82
N SER A 113 18.86 0.83 -38.71
CA SER A 113 18.76 1.95 -37.77
C SER A 113 18.87 1.48 -36.35
N THR A 114 19.74 2.13 -35.56
CA THR A 114 19.87 1.95 -34.10
C THR A 114 19.08 3.00 -33.33
N PHE A 115 18.15 3.72 -33.99
CA PHE A 115 17.39 4.80 -33.35
C PHE A 115 16.57 4.30 -32.15
N LYS A 116 15.90 3.15 -32.27
CA LYS A 116 15.11 2.52 -31.21
C LYS A 116 15.94 2.22 -29.94
N GLU A 117 17.22 1.92 -30.07
CA GLU A 117 18.11 1.62 -28.95
C GLU A 117 18.36 2.84 -28.04
N LYS A 118 18.18 4.05 -28.60
CA LYS A 118 18.31 5.33 -27.89
C LYS A 118 17.02 5.76 -27.21
N ILE A 119 15.91 5.05 -27.50
CA ILE A 119 14.59 5.39 -26.97
C ILE A 119 14.26 4.48 -25.81
N ARG A 120 13.98 5.09 -24.67
CA ARG A 120 13.61 4.37 -23.47
C ARG A 120 12.38 4.98 -22.83
N LEU A 121 11.43 4.14 -22.50
CA LEU A 121 10.26 4.48 -21.70
C LEU A 121 10.60 4.23 -20.22
N LYS A 122 10.20 5.12 -19.34
CA LYS A 122 10.34 4.88 -17.91
C LYS A 122 9.51 3.66 -17.54
N ALA A 123 10.10 2.71 -16.84
CA ALA A 123 9.48 1.46 -16.41
C ALA A 123 9.90 1.08 -14.99
N TYR A 124 9.05 0.32 -14.33
CA TYR A 124 9.25 -0.14 -12.97
C TYR A 124 9.01 -1.64 -12.82
N PRO A 125 9.78 -2.33 -11.98
CA PRO A 125 9.54 -3.74 -11.67
C PRO A 125 8.14 -3.98 -11.08
N VAL A 126 7.52 -5.08 -11.53
CA VAL A 126 6.24 -5.57 -10.99
C VAL A 126 6.38 -7.05 -10.65
N GLU A 127 5.97 -7.43 -9.45
CA GLU A 127 5.90 -8.82 -9.02
C GLU A 127 4.48 -9.18 -8.56
N ALA A 128 4.07 -10.43 -8.85
CA ALA A 128 2.81 -10.98 -8.35
C ALA A 128 3.09 -11.82 -7.08
N LYS A 129 2.45 -11.47 -5.96
CA LYS A 129 2.52 -12.21 -4.70
C LYS A 129 1.22 -12.09 -3.91
N ALA A 130 0.73 -13.21 -3.37
CA ALA A 130 -0.50 -13.27 -2.58
C ALA A 130 -1.74 -12.69 -3.27
N GLY A 131 -1.83 -12.80 -4.60
CA GLY A 131 -2.93 -12.25 -5.42
C GLY A 131 -2.82 -10.75 -5.69
N LEU A 132 -1.82 -10.07 -5.14
CA LEU A 132 -1.49 -8.67 -5.36
C LEU A 132 -0.40 -8.51 -6.42
N LEU A 133 -0.45 -7.41 -7.16
CA LEU A 133 0.62 -6.91 -8.02
C LEU A 133 1.34 -5.78 -7.28
N TRP A 134 2.62 -6.00 -7.06
CA TRP A 134 3.50 -5.12 -6.31
C TRP A 134 4.39 -4.34 -7.26
N ALA A 135 4.52 -3.05 -7.06
CA ALA A 135 5.43 -2.19 -7.81
C ALA A 135 6.57 -1.68 -6.93
N TYR A 136 7.77 -1.64 -7.49
CA TYR A 136 8.94 -1.03 -6.87
C TYR A 136 9.40 0.16 -7.73
N LEU A 137 9.45 1.34 -7.12
CA LEU A 137 9.77 2.59 -7.83
C LEU A 137 11.16 3.14 -7.50
N GLY A 138 11.92 2.41 -6.69
CA GLY A 138 13.22 2.84 -6.20
C GLY A 138 14.39 2.49 -7.11
N PRO A 139 15.61 2.81 -6.67
CA PRO A 139 16.83 2.49 -7.41
C PRO A 139 17.21 1.02 -7.29
N ASP A 140 18.08 0.57 -8.20
CA ASP A 140 18.74 -0.71 -8.11
C ASP A 140 19.76 -0.77 -6.95
N PRO A 141 20.02 -1.94 -6.38
CA PRO A 141 19.38 -3.22 -6.68
C PRO A 141 17.97 -3.32 -6.08
N VAL A 142 17.06 -3.94 -6.83
CA VAL A 142 15.66 -4.15 -6.39
C VAL A 142 15.64 -5.09 -5.18
N PRO A 143 14.96 -4.75 -4.07
CA PRO A 143 14.78 -5.64 -2.93
C PRO A 143 13.77 -6.75 -3.23
N LEU A 144 13.68 -7.75 -2.36
CA LEU A 144 12.67 -8.79 -2.46
C LEU A 144 11.31 -8.30 -1.97
N VAL A 145 10.22 -8.73 -2.61
CA VAL A 145 8.86 -8.54 -2.06
C VAL A 145 8.74 -9.33 -0.77
N PRO A 146 8.41 -8.71 0.38
CA PRO A 146 8.31 -9.40 1.65
C PRO A 146 7.34 -10.59 1.59
N ASN A 147 7.82 -11.76 2.01
CA ASN A 147 7.02 -12.98 2.06
C ASN A 147 6.49 -13.22 3.48
N TRP A 148 5.46 -12.45 3.84
CA TRP A 148 4.82 -12.55 5.14
C TRP A 148 4.23 -13.94 5.38
N GLU A 149 4.41 -14.51 6.57
CA GLU A 149 3.85 -15.82 6.96
C GLU A 149 2.35 -15.96 6.63
N PRO A 150 1.47 -14.97 6.85
CA PRO A 150 0.06 -15.06 6.50
C PRO A 150 -0.21 -15.34 5.01
N PHE A 151 0.68 -14.98 4.11
CA PHE A 151 0.55 -15.31 2.69
C PHE A 151 0.66 -16.81 2.42
N THR A 152 1.28 -17.56 3.33
CA THR A 152 1.47 -19.03 3.24
C THR A 152 0.38 -19.84 3.92
N TRP A 153 -0.50 -19.22 4.71
CA TRP A 153 -1.57 -19.90 5.44
C TRP A 153 -2.50 -20.67 4.52
N GLN A 154 -2.93 -21.82 4.98
CA GLN A 154 -3.79 -22.73 4.23
C GLN A 154 -5.20 -22.80 4.81
N ASN A 155 -6.15 -23.35 4.03
CA ASN A 155 -7.52 -23.60 4.49
C ASN A 155 -8.28 -22.34 4.93
N GLY A 156 -8.10 -21.26 4.19
CA GLY A 156 -8.79 -20.00 4.40
C GLY A 156 -9.16 -19.32 3.09
N PHE A 157 -10.27 -18.60 3.11
CA PHE A 157 -10.71 -17.77 1.98
C PHE A 157 -9.97 -16.43 2.03
N ARG A 158 -9.33 -16.08 0.93
CA ARG A 158 -8.64 -14.80 0.74
C ARG A 158 -9.44 -13.89 -0.14
N GLN A 159 -9.38 -12.60 0.15
CA GLN A 159 -10.01 -11.56 -0.64
C GLN A 159 -9.23 -10.26 -0.54
N ILE A 160 -9.36 -9.41 -1.56
CA ILE A 160 -8.67 -8.12 -1.65
C ILE A 160 -9.70 -7.02 -1.88
N VAL A 161 -9.58 -5.92 -1.14
CA VAL A 161 -10.46 -4.74 -1.29
C VAL A 161 -9.60 -3.51 -1.52
N PHE A 162 -9.97 -2.72 -2.52
CA PHE A 162 -9.35 -1.44 -2.81
C PHE A 162 -10.33 -0.31 -2.53
N SER A 163 -9.86 0.78 -1.90
CA SER A 163 -10.66 1.99 -1.72
C SER A 163 -9.76 3.22 -1.93
N VAL A 164 -10.22 4.16 -2.73
CA VAL A 164 -9.55 5.46 -2.87
C VAL A 164 -10.07 6.38 -1.79
N VAL A 165 -9.18 6.89 -0.95
CA VAL A 165 -9.51 7.77 0.16
C VAL A 165 -8.88 9.14 -0.09
N PRO A 166 -9.68 10.25 -0.15
CA PRO A 166 -9.20 11.58 -0.48
C PRO A 166 -8.52 12.26 0.72
N CYS A 167 -7.44 11.67 1.19
CA CYS A 167 -6.57 12.26 2.21
C CYS A 167 -5.16 11.69 2.13
N ASN A 168 -4.24 12.34 2.82
CA ASN A 168 -2.83 11.98 2.85
C ASN A 168 -2.59 10.64 3.57
N TRP A 169 -1.72 9.83 2.99
CA TRP A 169 -1.34 8.51 3.50
C TRP A 169 -0.83 8.52 4.95
N PHE A 170 -0.16 9.60 5.37
CA PHE A 170 0.54 9.62 6.65
C PHE A 170 -0.42 9.66 7.84
N GLN A 171 -1.53 10.41 7.75
CA GLN A 171 -2.57 10.39 8.80
C GLN A 171 -3.26 9.02 8.89
N CYS A 172 -3.37 8.31 7.76
CA CYS A 172 -3.89 6.95 7.74
C CYS A 172 -2.91 5.97 8.40
N GLN A 173 -1.60 6.17 8.20
CA GLN A 173 -0.58 5.35 8.84
C GLN A 173 -0.45 5.63 10.34
N GLU A 174 -0.66 6.87 10.78
CA GLU A 174 -0.71 7.21 12.21
C GLU A 174 -1.85 6.48 12.93
N ASN A 175 -3.00 6.29 12.28
CA ASN A 175 -4.08 5.46 12.81
C ASN A 175 -3.64 3.98 12.97
N SER A 176 -2.79 3.46 12.08
CA SER A 176 -2.31 2.07 12.15
C SER A 176 -1.50 1.74 13.41
N ILE A 177 -1.02 2.74 14.14
CA ILE A 177 -0.28 2.59 15.41
C ILE A 177 -1.08 3.06 16.63
N ASP A 178 -2.31 3.51 16.45
CA ASP A 178 -3.16 3.98 17.53
C ASP A 178 -4.10 2.86 18.04
N PRO A 179 -3.94 2.37 19.29
CA PRO A 179 -4.85 1.40 19.86
C PRO A 179 -6.14 2.03 20.43
N ILE A 180 -6.16 3.34 20.73
CA ILE A 180 -7.22 3.96 21.53
C ILE A 180 -8.46 4.29 20.70
N HIS A 181 -8.31 4.61 19.41
CA HIS A 181 -9.46 4.89 18.54
C HIS A 181 -10.44 3.72 18.48
N PHE A 182 -10.00 2.46 18.70
CA PHE A 182 -10.88 1.28 18.73
C PHE A 182 -12.00 1.39 19.78
N GLU A 183 -11.76 2.08 20.90
CA GLU A 183 -12.77 2.24 21.94
C GLU A 183 -13.91 3.14 21.48
N TRP A 184 -13.58 4.28 20.89
CA TRP A 184 -14.58 5.30 20.55
C TRP A 184 -15.06 5.21 19.12
N GLN A 185 -14.17 5.12 18.16
CA GLN A 185 -14.50 5.14 16.77
C GLN A 185 -15.23 3.86 16.30
N HIS A 186 -14.82 2.68 16.81
CA HIS A 186 -15.46 1.43 16.41
C HIS A 186 -16.48 0.94 17.42
N SER A 187 -16.05 0.64 18.64
CA SER A 187 -16.90 -0.01 19.62
C SER A 187 -18.00 0.92 20.13
N ASN A 188 -17.68 2.15 20.52
CA ASN A 188 -18.69 3.10 20.99
C ASN A 188 -19.52 3.72 19.86
N TRP A 189 -19.00 3.80 18.64
CA TRP A 189 -19.81 4.12 17.47
C TRP A 189 -21.00 3.17 17.34
N ARG A 190 -20.77 1.85 17.47
CA ARG A 190 -21.84 0.84 17.39
C ARG A 190 -22.91 1.10 18.46
N VAL A 191 -22.53 1.42 19.68
CA VAL A 191 -23.48 1.79 20.75
C VAL A 191 -24.29 3.03 20.34
N ARG A 192 -23.62 4.07 19.86
CA ARG A 192 -24.25 5.33 19.46
C ARG A 192 -25.16 5.18 18.24
N ALA A 193 -24.80 4.37 17.27
CA ALA A 193 -25.60 4.12 16.08
C ALA A 193 -26.98 3.52 16.40
N THR A 194 -27.16 2.88 17.55
CA THR A 194 -28.47 2.41 18.04
C THR A 194 -29.26 3.49 18.80
N GLY A 195 -28.74 4.71 18.91
CA GLY A 195 -29.34 5.78 19.71
C GLY A 195 -29.08 5.66 21.22
N ALA A 196 -28.35 4.65 21.67
CA ALA A 196 -28.02 4.47 23.08
C ALA A 196 -26.97 5.49 23.56
N THR A 197 -27.04 5.86 24.84
CA THR A 197 -26.07 6.74 25.51
C THR A 197 -25.19 5.99 26.52
N GLY A 198 -25.18 4.67 26.46
CA GLY A 198 -24.45 3.74 27.31
C GLY A 198 -25.21 2.42 27.46
N PRO A 199 -24.64 1.43 28.15
CA PRO A 199 -23.26 1.44 28.65
C PRO A 199 -22.24 1.48 27.53
N TYR A 200 -21.16 2.19 27.75
CA TYR A 200 -20.03 2.22 26.79
C TYR A 200 -19.22 0.93 26.88
N THR A 201 -18.41 0.69 25.85
CA THR A 201 -17.52 -0.45 25.83
C THR A 201 -16.43 -0.35 26.90
N PRO A 202 -15.78 -1.47 27.27
CA PRO A 202 -14.69 -1.46 28.24
C PRO A 202 -13.57 -0.50 27.82
N LYS A 203 -13.14 0.32 28.77
CA LYS A 203 -12.09 1.32 28.57
C LYS A 203 -10.72 0.68 28.44
N HIS A 204 -9.82 1.32 27.71
CA HIS A 204 -8.41 0.97 27.74
C HIS A 204 -7.78 1.40 29.06
N LEU A 205 -7.07 0.47 29.71
CA LEU A 205 -6.36 0.70 30.99
C LEU A 205 -4.86 0.84 30.78
N LYS A 206 -4.31 0.13 29.78
CA LYS A 206 -2.87 0.08 29.52
C LYS A 206 -2.64 -0.07 28.03
N VAL A 207 -1.65 0.63 27.51
CA VAL A 207 -1.11 0.47 26.16
C VAL A 207 0.41 0.42 26.22
N ASP A 208 1.03 -0.37 25.37
CA ASP A 208 2.47 -0.41 25.20
C ASP A 208 2.86 -0.60 23.75
N PHE A 209 4.10 -0.24 23.40
CA PHE A 209 4.63 -0.22 22.05
C PHE A 209 6.04 -0.78 22.07
N GLU A 210 6.31 -1.71 21.15
CA GLU A 210 7.58 -2.38 21.03
C GLU A 210 8.04 -2.35 19.56
N GLU A 211 9.24 -1.82 19.32
CA GLU A 211 9.84 -1.78 17.99
C GLU A 211 10.46 -3.13 17.65
N PHE A 212 10.27 -3.59 16.42
CA PHE A 212 10.91 -4.77 15.85
C PHE A 212 11.38 -4.48 14.41
N ASP A 213 12.07 -5.43 13.79
CA ASP A 213 12.73 -5.22 12.48
C ASP A 213 11.78 -4.65 11.42
N TYR A 214 10.54 -5.15 11.37
CA TYR A 214 9.58 -4.79 10.32
C TYR A 214 8.54 -3.77 10.75
N GLY A 215 8.63 -3.20 11.95
CA GLY A 215 7.65 -2.22 12.37
C GLY A 215 7.61 -1.96 13.88
N ILE A 216 6.41 -1.66 14.36
CA ILE A 216 6.13 -1.42 15.77
C ILE A 216 4.88 -2.21 16.14
N SER A 217 5.00 -3.10 17.13
CA SER A 217 3.85 -3.77 17.73
C SER A 217 3.23 -2.88 18.79
N TYR A 218 1.90 -2.84 18.85
CA TYR A 218 1.19 -2.21 19.95
C TYR A 218 0.33 -3.21 20.69
N LYS A 219 0.30 -3.05 22.00
CA LYS A 219 -0.36 -3.94 22.96
C LYS A 219 -1.33 -3.14 23.81
N ARG A 220 -2.41 -3.78 24.27
CA ARG A 220 -3.44 -3.09 25.07
C ARG A 220 -4.12 -4.00 26.07
N VAL A 221 -4.42 -3.46 27.24
CA VAL A 221 -5.29 -4.06 28.27
C VAL A 221 -6.51 -3.17 28.42
N ARG A 222 -7.69 -3.78 28.50
CA ARG A 222 -8.97 -3.11 28.74
C ARG A 222 -9.58 -3.57 30.06
N GLU A 223 -10.64 -2.91 30.52
CA GLU A 223 -11.36 -3.29 31.75
C GLU A 223 -11.86 -4.74 31.77
N ASP A 224 -12.14 -5.31 30.58
CA ASP A 224 -12.64 -6.69 30.40
C ASP A 224 -11.54 -7.70 30.04
N THR A 225 -10.25 -7.32 30.05
CA THR A 225 -9.11 -8.15 29.73
C THR A 225 -7.96 -7.98 30.73
N ASP A 226 -6.97 -8.84 30.65
CA ASP A 226 -5.73 -8.76 31.44
C ASP A 226 -4.48 -8.95 30.55
N GLU A 227 -3.31 -9.02 31.16
CA GLU A 227 -2.03 -9.20 30.47
C GLU A 227 -1.81 -10.63 29.92
N ASN A 228 -2.73 -11.57 30.14
CA ASN A 228 -2.73 -12.90 29.51
C ASN A 228 -3.54 -12.90 28.20
N ASN A 229 -4.32 -11.86 27.94
CA ASN A 229 -5.13 -11.75 26.74
C ASN A 229 -4.27 -11.56 25.48
N PRO A 230 -4.62 -12.13 24.31
CA PRO A 230 -3.91 -11.93 23.04
C PRO A 230 -3.72 -10.46 22.63
N LEU A 231 -4.60 -9.56 23.04
CA LEU A 231 -4.43 -8.12 22.83
C LEU A 231 -3.17 -7.55 23.51
N TRP A 232 -2.66 -8.23 24.56
CA TRP A 232 -1.44 -7.88 25.25
C TRP A 232 -0.27 -8.80 24.90
N THR A 233 -0.47 -10.11 24.83
CA THR A 233 0.61 -11.07 24.60
C THR A 233 1.08 -11.09 23.14
N VAL A 234 0.19 -10.82 22.19
CA VAL A 234 0.46 -10.76 20.75
C VAL A 234 0.41 -9.32 20.26
N GLY A 235 -0.72 -8.63 20.50
CA GLY A 235 -0.93 -7.27 20.01
C GLY A 235 -1.30 -7.19 18.53
N ARG A 236 -0.95 -6.06 17.89
CA ARG A 236 -1.09 -5.80 16.46
C ARG A 236 0.14 -5.08 15.94
N ASN A 237 0.40 -5.19 14.65
CA ASN A 237 1.66 -4.73 14.06
C ASN A 237 1.43 -3.60 13.05
N CYS A 238 1.87 -2.40 13.40
CA CYS A 238 2.09 -1.32 12.44
C CYS A 238 3.36 -1.65 11.65
N LEU A 239 3.19 -2.12 10.42
CA LEU A 239 4.28 -2.59 9.58
C LEU A 239 4.85 -1.45 8.73
N TRP A 240 6.16 -1.51 8.55
CA TRP A 240 6.92 -0.50 7.85
C TRP A 240 6.89 -0.67 6.33
N PRO A 241 6.78 0.41 5.52
CA PRO A 241 6.60 1.80 5.97
C PRO A 241 5.14 2.21 6.14
N ASN A 242 4.18 1.53 5.56
CA ASN A 242 2.82 2.03 5.36
C ASN A 242 1.74 0.95 5.44
N SER A 243 1.91 -0.01 6.35
CA SER A 243 0.90 -1.05 6.50
C SER A 243 0.58 -1.41 7.94
N LEU A 244 -0.51 -2.15 8.11
CA LEU A 244 -1.00 -2.67 9.38
C LEU A 244 -1.29 -4.16 9.20
N PHE A 245 -0.93 -4.98 10.20
CA PHE A 245 -1.37 -6.36 10.34
C PHE A 245 -2.12 -6.54 11.65
N THR A 246 -3.34 -7.04 11.59
CA THR A 246 -4.23 -7.16 12.75
C THR A 246 -4.33 -8.57 13.30
N GLY A 247 -3.61 -9.54 12.70
CA GLY A 247 -3.70 -10.96 13.00
C GLY A 247 -4.45 -11.78 11.94
N GLU A 248 -5.39 -11.16 11.22
CA GLU A 248 -6.20 -11.84 10.19
C GLU A 248 -6.17 -11.13 8.84
N HIS A 249 -5.78 -9.85 8.80
CA HIS A 249 -5.71 -9.09 7.57
C HIS A 249 -4.58 -8.08 7.58
N PHE A 250 -4.12 -7.76 6.37
CA PHE A 250 -3.22 -6.65 6.08
C PHE A 250 -4.00 -5.47 5.52
N GLU A 251 -3.52 -4.28 5.83
CA GLU A 251 -3.96 -3.04 5.21
C GLU A 251 -2.74 -2.22 4.80
N TRP A 252 -2.69 -1.75 3.55
CA TRP A 252 -1.65 -0.83 3.07
C TRP A 252 -2.24 0.55 2.81
N ARG A 253 -1.45 1.57 3.11
CA ARG A 253 -1.74 2.99 2.90
C ARG A 253 -0.86 3.51 1.76
N VAL A 254 -1.23 3.16 0.50
CA VAL A 254 -0.39 3.46 -0.66
C VAL A 254 -0.65 4.90 -1.13
N PRO A 255 0.35 5.80 -1.12
CA PRO A 255 0.16 7.17 -1.61
C PRO A 255 -0.16 7.17 -3.10
N ILE A 256 -1.32 7.69 -3.50
CA ILE A 256 -1.62 8.02 -4.90
C ILE A 256 -0.88 9.30 -5.26
N ASP A 257 -1.03 10.31 -4.42
CA ASP A 257 -0.33 11.58 -4.41
C ASP A 257 -0.36 12.17 -2.99
N ASP A 258 -0.07 13.46 -2.82
CA ASP A 258 0.02 14.09 -1.49
C ASP A 258 -1.35 14.23 -0.80
N GLU A 259 -2.47 14.16 -1.54
CA GLU A 259 -3.83 14.37 -1.03
C GLU A 259 -4.76 13.17 -1.17
N ASN A 260 -4.29 12.10 -1.82
CA ASN A 260 -5.08 10.89 -2.06
C ASN A 260 -4.27 9.64 -1.74
N MET A 261 -4.92 8.65 -1.16
CA MET A 261 -4.36 7.38 -0.76
C MET A 261 -5.19 6.21 -1.29
N LEU A 262 -4.53 5.14 -1.75
CA LEU A 262 -5.15 3.87 -2.04
C LEU A 262 -5.06 2.98 -0.80
N SER A 263 -6.21 2.70 -0.18
CA SER A 263 -6.33 1.68 0.85
C SER A 263 -6.41 0.31 0.17
N VAL A 264 -5.51 -0.60 0.55
CA VAL A 264 -5.51 -1.99 0.06
C VAL A 264 -5.67 -2.91 1.24
N GLY A 265 -6.82 -3.58 1.33
CA GLY A 265 -7.09 -4.60 2.34
C GLY A 265 -6.91 -6.01 1.75
N TRP A 266 -6.09 -6.84 2.40
CA TRP A 266 -5.93 -8.26 2.09
C TRP A 266 -6.39 -9.07 3.29
N PHE A 267 -7.40 -9.91 3.13
CA PHE A 267 -8.04 -10.64 4.22
C PHE A 267 -7.82 -12.14 4.07
N PHE A 268 -7.63 -12.80 5.20
CA PHE A 268 -7.62 -14.24 5.32
C PHE A 268 -8.71 -14.68 6.31
N ASN A 269 -9.71 -15.42 5.83
CA ASN A 269 -10.80 -15.94 6.65
C ASN A 269 -10.61 -17.45 6.78
N PRO A 270 -10.13 -17.96 7.94
CA PRO A 270 -9.94 -19.39 8.14
C PRO A 270 -11.26 -20.13 8.03
N LEU A 271 -11.26 -21.26 7.31
CA LEU A 271 -12.47 -22.07 7.16
C LEU A 271 -12.63 -23.04 8.35
N PRO A 272 -13.89 -23.36 8.71
CA PRO A 272 -14.21 -24.39 9.68
C PRO A 272 -13.62 -25.75 9.31
N GLN A 273 -13.37 -26.62 10.30
CA GLN A 273 -12.71 -27.89 10.12
C GLN A 273 -13.44 -28.82 9.13
N ASP A 274 -14.77 -28.78 9.11
CA ASP A 274 -15.64 -29.54 8.21
C ASP A 274 -15.56 -29.12 6.73
N ARG A 275 -14.96 -27.97 6.45
CA ARG A 275 -14.72 -27.44 5.10
C ARG A 275 -13.25 -27.54 4.65
N ARG A 276 -12.44 -28.34 5.32
CA ARG A 276 -11.03 -28.57 4.98
C ARG A 276 -10.82 -29.96 4.41
N PRO A 277 -9.86 -30.18 3.49
CA PRO A 277 -8.94 -29.17 2.92
C PRO A 277 -9.66 -28.21 1.94
N PHE A 278 -9.15 -26.96 1.87
CA PHE A 278 -9.66 -25.97 0.93
C PHE A 278 -8.48 -25.33 0.15
N VAL A 279 -8.63 -25.31 -1.15
CA VAL A 279 -7.71 -24.64 -2.08
C VAL A 279 -8.50 -23.55 -2.79
N GLN A 280 -7.92 -22.38 -2.84
CA GLN A 280 -8.48 -21.24 -3.55
C GLN A 280 -7.61 -20.95 -4.78
N ASP A 281 -8.17 -21.17 -5.97
CA ASP A 281 -7.46 -21.00 -7.24
C ASP A 281 -7.20 -19.53 -7.55
N GLU A 282 -8.13 -18.65 -7.20
CA GLU A 282 -8.06 -17.22 -7.46
C GLU A 282 -8.46 -16.41 -6.22
N ILE A 283 -7.74 -15.33 -5.95
CA ILE A 283 -8.09 -14.40 -4.88
C ILE A 283 -8.92 -13.26 -5.48
N PRO A 284 -10.24 -13.21 -5.22
CA PRO A 284 -11.10 -12.18 -5.77
C PRO A 284 -10.75 -10.81 -5.21
N SER A 285 -10.99 -9.79 -6.01
CA SER A 285 -10.84 -8.39 -5.58
C SER A 285 -11.99 -7.53 -6.07
N TRP A 286 -12.25 -6.45 -5.33
CA TRP A 286 -13.26 -5.45 -5.68
C TRP A 286 -12.93 -4.09 -5.10
N GLU A 287 -13.61 -3.06 -5.61
CA GLU A 287 -13.53 -1.71 -5.09
C GLU A 287 -14.57 -1.53 -3.98
N GLY A 288 -14.12 -1.16 -2.78
CA GLY A 288 -14.97 -0.81 -1.64
C GLY A 288 -15.35 0.66 -1.71
N PRO A 289 -16.65 1.01 -1.80
CA PRO A 289 -17.07 2.41 -1.83
C PRO A 289 -16.81 3.09 -0.48
N VAL A 290 -16.40 4.36 -0.53
CA VAL A 290 -16.20 5.20 0.66
C VAL A 290 -17.41 6.09 0.95
N VAL A 291 -18.20 6.38 -0.09
CA VAL A 291 -19.47 7.09 -0.04
C VAL A 291 -20.58 6.25 -0.66
N ASP A 292 -21.80 6.47 -0.26
CA ASP A 292 -22.99 5.84 -0.83
C ASP A 292 -23.45 6.54 -2.13
N ALA A 293 -24.61 6.12 -2.64
CA ALA A 293 -25.18 6.66 -3.87
C ALA A 293 -25.58 8.14 -3.77
N ASP A 294 -25.83 8.64 -2.57
CA ASP A 294 -26.20 10.03 -2.30
C ASP A 294 -24.96 10.92 -2.02
N GLY A 295 -23.76 10.32 -2.01
CA GLY A 295 -22.49 11.01 -1.75
C GLY A 295 -22.16 11.13 -0.25
N GLU A 296 -22.94 10.49 0.63
CA GLU A 296 -22.72 10.51 2.07
C GLU A 296 -21.68 9.43 2.49
N TRP A 297 -20.87 9.77 3.49
CA TRP A 297 -19.84 8.84 4.00
C TRP A 297 -20.45 7.58 4.60
N ILE A 298 -20.04 6.42 4.09
CA ILE A 298 -20.42 5.13 4.65
C ILE A 298 -19.71 4.95 5.99
N THR A 299 -20.48 4.77 7.06
CA THR A 299 -19.95 4.56 8.42
C THR A 299 -20.43 3.25 9.06
N SER A 300 -21.15 2.44 8.31
CA SER A 300 -21.67 1.14 8.75
C SER A 300 -20.62 0.03 8.79
N HIS A 301 -19.48 0.21 8.11
CA HIS A 301 -18.37 -0.74 8.09
C HIS A 301 -17.14 -0.18 8.86
N VAL A 302 -16.42 -1.03 9.57
CA VAL A 302 -15.29 -0.65 10.43
C VAL A 302 -14.22 0.14 9.69
N MET A 303 -13.80 -0.27 8.50
CA MET A 303 -12.80 0.44 7.70
C MET A 303 -13.30 1.82 7.24
N ASN A 304 -14.59 1.92 6.88
CA ASN A 304 -15.16 3.18 6.44
C ASN A 304 -15.29 4.20 7.59
N GLN A 305 -15.41 3.73 8.84
CA GLN A 305 -15.32 4.59 10.02
C GLN A 305 -13.93 5.23 10.13
N ASP A 306 -12.86 4.45 9.86
CA ASP A 306 -11.50 4.98 9.78
C ASP A 306 -11.37 6.00 8.65
N PHE A 307 -11.87 5.71 7.46
CA PHE A 307 -11.82 6.63 6.32
C PHE A 307 -12.47 7.97 6.65
N SER A 308 -13.64 7.96 7.30
CA SER A 308 -14.33 9.19 7.69
C SER A 308 -13.52 10.02 8.70
N ALA A 309 -12.85 9.36 9.66
CA ALA A 309 -11.99 10.04 10.63
C ALA A 309 -10.74 10.63 9.97
N TRP A 310 -10.11 9.89 9.03
CA TRP A 310 -8.93 10.38 8.34
C TRP A 310 -9.23 11.58 7.45
N VAL A 311 -10.30 11.51 6.66
CA VAL A 311 -10.73 12.63 5.80
C VAL A 311 -11.20 13.81 6.64
N GLY A 312 -11.81 13.56 7.80
CA GLY A 312 -12.21 14.60 8.76
C GLY A 312 -11.06 15.46 9.28
N GLN A 313 -9.81 14.99 9.19
CA GLN A 313 -8.62 15.78 9.52
C GLN A 313 -8.20 16.76 8.39
N GLY A 314 -8.89 16.73 7.23
CA GLY A 314 -8.55 17.45 6.01
C GLY A 314 -7.69 16.62 5.06
N ALA A 315 -7.50 17.11 3.83
CA ALA A 315 -6.70 16.42 2.83
C ALA A 315 -5.28 16.09 3.34
N ILE A 316 -4.67 17.03 4.05
CA ILE A 316 -3.39 16.86 4.77
C ILE A 316 -3.58 17.38 6.19
N ALA A 317 -3.45 16.52 7.20
CA ALA A 317 -3.60 16.89 8.60
C ALA A 317 -2.55 17.94 9.05
N ASP A 318 -3.03 19.03 9.68
CA ASP A 318 -2.17 20.11 10.20
C ASP A 318 -1.60 19.75 11.58
N ARG A 319 -0.50 19.04 11.60
CA ARG A 319 0.18 18.59 12.83
C ARG A 319 0.86 19.72 13.60
N THR A 320 0.81 20.96 13.10
CA THR A 320 1.27 22.12 13.87
C THR A 320 0.28 22.54 14.96
N LYS A 321 -0.94 21.99 14.92
CA LYS A 321 -2.03 22.30 15.88
C LYS A 321 -2.44 21.11 16.74
N GLU A 322 -1.78 19.96 16.58
CA GLU A 322 -2.09 18.76 17.35
C GLU A 322 -1.58 18.85 18.81
N HIS A 323 -2.21 18.10 19.69
CA HIS A 323 -1.80 17.95 21.09
C HIS A 323 -1.77 16.46 21.43
N LEU A 324 -0.57 15.87 21.41
CA LEU A 324 -0.39 14.44 21.69
C LEU A 324 -0.42 14.17 23.21
N GLY A 325 -1.16 13.12 23.58
CA GLY A 325 -1.26 12.60 24.93
C GLY A 325 -0.35 11.38 25.17
N ARG A 326 -0.54 10.71 26.30
CA ARG A 326 0.23 9.50 26.65
C ARG A 326 -0.09 8.32 25.75
N SER A 327 -1.31 8.25 25.22
CA SER A 327 -1.77 7.22 24.28
C SER A 327 -1.03 7.29 22.93
N ASP A 328 -0.53 8.47 22.57
CA ASP A 328 0.09 8.72 21.25
C ASP A 328 1.59 8.39 21.20
N ARG A 329 2.11 7.69 22.24
CA ARG A 329 3.53 7.28 22.28
C ARG A 329 3.92 6.51 21.01
N GLY A 330 3.04 5.65 20.49
CA GLY A 330 3.27 4.91 19.26
C GLY A 330 3.45 5.81 18.04
N VAL A 331 2.61 6.85 17.92
CA VAL A 331 2.73 7.87 16.86
C VAL A 331 4.07 8.58 16.93
N ILE A 332 4.52 8.95 18.13
CA ILE A 332 5.84 9.59 18.34
C ILE A 332 6.97 8.64 17.93
N MET A 333 6.90 7.36 18.30
CA MET A 333 7.90 6.35 17.94
C MET A 333 7.95 6.15 16.42
N MET A 334 6.80 6.06 15.75
CA MET A 334 6.70 5.92 14.30
C MET A 334 7.33 7.13 13.58
N ARG A 335 7.01 8.35 14.01
CA ARG A 335 7.59 9.57 13.45
C ARG A 335 9.11 9.59 13.59
N LYS A 336 9.63 9.23 14.77
CA LYS A 336 11.08 9.12 15.02
C LYS A 336 11.74 8.10 14.09
N ARG A 337 11.11 6.94 13.89
CA ARG A 337 11.61 5.92 12.96
C ARG A 337 11.69 6.44 11.52
N PHE A 338 10.72 7.23 11.07
CA PHE A 338 10.79 7.91 9.76
C PHE A 338 11.94 8.94 9.70
N GLU A 339 12.12 9.75 10.74
CA GLU A 339 13.24 10.70 10.80
C GLU A 339 14.60 9.98 10.71
N GLU A 340 14.75 8.85 11.39
CA GLU A 340 15.96 8.01 11.33
C GLU A 340 16.21 7.47 9.92
N ASP A 341 15.19 6.92 9.25
CA ASP A 341 15.33 6.39 7.89
C ASP A 341 15.58 7.51 6.86
N LEU A 342 14.95 8.66 7.01
CA LEU A 342 15.23 9.84 6.18
C LEU A 342 16.68 10.34 6.37
N ALA A 343 17.19 10.30 7.59
CA ALA A 343 18.59 10.67 7.86
C ALA A 343 19.58 9.69 7.25
N LYS A 344 19.31 8.37 7.32
CA LYS A 344 20.11 7.33 6.66
C LYS A 344 20.12 7.51 5.15
N LEU A 345 18.96 7.73 4.56
CA LEU A 345 18.84 7.95 3.12
C LEU A 345 19.65 9.18 2.66
N LYS A 346 19.59 10.26 3.42
CA LYS A 346 20.36 11.47 3.14
C LYS A 346 21.87 11.24 3.25
N ALA A 347 22.30 10.35 4.15
CA ALA A 347 23.71 9.97 4.29
C ALA A 347 24.22 9.06 3.15
N GLY A 348 23.31 8.46 2.36
CA GLY A 348 23.65 7.67 1.15
C GLY A 348 24.20 6.27 1.40
N ASN A 349 24.14 5.74 2.62
CA ASN A 349 24.99 4.61 3.01
C ASN A 349 24.26 3.31 3.34
N GLU A 350 22.95 3.30 3.53
CA GLU A 350 22.25 2.09 3.99
C GLU A 350 20.81 2.02 3.46
N ASP A 351 20.31 0.79 3.35
CA ASP A 351 18.88 0.56 3.18
C ASP A 351 18.10 1.12 4.38
N PRO A 352 16.93 1.68 4.15
CA PRO A 352 16.03 2.00 5.25
C PRO A 352 15.57 0.73 5.96
N LYS A 353 15.02 0.87 7.16
CA LYS A 353 14.53 -0.27 7.97
C LYS A 353 13.50 -1.10 7.19
N ALA A 354 13.42 -2.39 7.47
CA ALA A 354 12.47 -3.36 6.89
C ALA A 354 12.61 -3.66 5.39
N VAL A 355 13.65 -3.19 4.72
CA VAL A 355 13.98 -3.62 3.35
C VAL A 355 14.56 -5.04 3.39
N VAL A 356 13.99 -5.95 2.59
CA VAL A 356 14.37 -7.37 2.58
C VAL A 356 15.22 -7.68 1.36
N ARG A 357 16.45 -8.16 1.59
CA ARG A 357 17.38 -8.54 0.51
C ARG A 357 17.85 -9.97 0.58
N ASP A 358 17.85 -10.57 1.78
CA ASP A 358 18.29 -11.95 1.99
C ASP A 358 17.16 -12.94 1.66
N PRO A 359 17.32 -13.80 0.63
CA PRO A 359 16.33 -14.83 0.30
C PRO A 359 16.05 -15.83 1.45
N ALA A 360 17.02 -16.08 2.32
CA ALA A 360 16.82 -16.97 3.45
C ALA A 360 15.87 -16.36 4.48
N VAL A 361 16.04 -15.06 4.78
CA VAL A 361 15.12 -14.29 5.63
C VAL A 361 13.75 -14.21 4.97
N ASN A 362 13.70 -13.99 3.66
CA ASN A 362 12.45 -13.85 2.89
C ASN A 362 11.73 -15.20 2.63
N SER A 363 12.28 -16.31 3.05
CA SER A 363 11.61 -17.62 2.86
C SER A 363 10.22 -17.65 3.52
N CYS A 364 10.11 -17.08 4.73
CA CYS A 364 8.86 -16.90 5.48
C CYS A 364 9.11 -15.90 6.61
N ILE A 365 8.63 -14.67 6.47
CA ILE A 365 8.79 -13.63 7.50
C ILE A 365 7.67 -13.77 8.52
N LYS A 366 8.02 -14.18 9.74
CA LYS A 366 7.07 -14.27 10.85
C LYS A 366 6.83 -12.89 11.45
N LEU A 367 5.59 -12.66 11.82
CA LEU A 367 5.17 -11.48 12.57
C LEU A 367 4.99 -11.84 14.05
N PRO A 368 5.25 -10.88 14.97
CA PRO A 368 5.03 -11.09 16.41
C PRO A 368 3.59 -11.47 16.74
#